data_f77b36154d9d4d69809df4bc2781ddc7
#
_entry.id   f77b36154d9d4d69809df4bc2781ddc7
#
_cell.length_a   1.000
_cell.length_b   1.000
_cell.length_c   1.000
_cell.angle_alpha   90.00
_cell.angle_beta   90.00
_cell.angle_gamma   90.00
#
_symmetry.space_group_name_H-M   'P 1'
#
loop_
_entity.id
_entity.type
_entity.pdbx_description
1 polymer ?
#
loop_
_entity_poly.entity_id
_entity_poly.type
_entity_poly.pdbx_seq_one_letter_code
_entity_poly.pdbx_strand_id
1 'polypeptide(L)'
;MYKILIIILFSLILPQYDWDDNGLPLRQGIHIEWQRTGDYGDNGTMIFAWSDTRYGGRDVYAQKVDQNGNSLWGSEGVPIVIGPGRQEDPILVTDGNGGAFVIWVDYRDEPDNGDIYAQHINSDGVISWDIEGVVLTNVVGKQASPNMCSDGQGGAFVIWNDLSVSTLGHTYGTHLTTNESDIVAQGTGVPLIANDSDHSGVSIEVAAPGSAVMVWTDDRNLDNSDLDIYTQRIDVNCNTLWSSPEDGGIPLCNSGGIQQYAKVTYYSNTASVVVW
;
A
#
# COMPACT_ATOMS: atom_id res chain seq x y z
N MET A 1 1.21 -17.19 59.03
CA MET A 1 0.02 -16.73 58.26
C MET A 1 0.47 -16.57 56.80
N TYR A 2 0.36 -17.65 56.00
CA TYR A 2 0.80 -17.64 54.59
C TYR A 2 -0.35 -17.10 53.74
N LYS A 3 -0.07 -15.99 53.02
CA LYS A 3 -1.00 -15.49 51.99
C LYS A 3 -0.84 -16.33 50.74
N ILE A 4 -1.88 -17.10 50.40
CA ILE A 4 -1.95 -17.82 49.14
C ILE A 4 -2.35 -16.78 48.07
N LEU A 5 -1.44 -16.50 47.14
CA LEU A 5 -1.73 -15.70 45.96
C LEU A 5 -2.38 -16.61 44.92
N ILE A 6 -3.70 -16.51 44.73
CA ILE A 6 -4.39 -17.20 43.65
C ILE A 6 -4.19 -16.38 42.38
N ILE A 7 -3.31 -16.81 41.50
CA ILE A 7 -3.21 -16.29 40.15
C ILE A 7 -4.33 -16.95 39.33
N ILE A 8 -5.40 -16.19 39.07
CA ILE A 8 -6.41 -16.60 38.11
C ILE A 8 -5.82 -16.31 36.73
N LEU A 9 -5.27 -17.34 36.08
CA LEU A 9 -4.98 -17.32 34.65
C LEU A 9 -6.32 -17.29 33.90
N PHE A 10 -6.74 -16.11 33.47
CA PHE A 10 -7.70 -16.02 32.38
C PHE A 10 -6.97 -16.56 31.14
N SER A 11 -7.22 -17.81 30.80
CA SER A 11 -6.96 -18.28 29.44
C SER A 11 -7.93 -17.51 28.54
N LEU A 12 -7.45 -16.49 27.89
CA LEU A 12 -8.05 -15.98 26.66
C LEU A 12 -8.07 -17.21 25.73
N ILE A 13 -9.23 -17.82 25.57
CA ILE A 13 -9.48 -18.75 24.47
C ILE A 13 -9.54 -17.86 23.24
N LEU A 14 -8.38 -17.53 22.69
CA LEU A 14 -8.29 -17.06 21.31
C LEU A 14 -8.88 -18.19 20.48
N PRO A 15 -9.76 -17.92 19.52
CA PRO A 15 -10.21 -18.96 18.60
C PRO A 15 -8.95 -19.61 18.01
N GLN A 16 -8.80 -20.92 18.31
CA GLN A 16 -7.70 -21.69 17.76
C GLN A 16 -8.10 -21.94 16.32
N TYR A 17 -7.49 -21.21 15.40
CA TYR A 17 -7.64 -21.46 13.97
C TYR A 17 -6.98 -22.81 13.70
N ASP A 18 -7.76 -23.75 13.23
CA ASP A 18 -7.32 -25.12 12.93
C ASP A 18 -6.70 -25.15 11.52
N TRP A 19 -5.65 -24.32 11.34
CA TRP A 19 -4.90 -24.28 10.10
C TRP A 19 -4.00 -25.49 10.04
N ASP A 20 -3.88 -26.11 8.86
CA ASP A 20 -2.92 -27.18 8.61
C ASP A 20 -1.50 -26.73 8.98
N ASP A 21 -0.71 -27.63 9.55
CA ASP A 21 0.70 -27.37 9.95
C ASP A 21 1.56 -26.81 8.79
N ASN A 22 1.17 -27.07 7.54
CA ASN A 22 1.81 -26.56 6.33
C ASN A 22 1.17 -25.28 5.78
N GLY A 23 0.18 -24.71 6.49
CA GLY A 23 -0.62 -23.59 6.03
C GLY A 23 -1.72 -24.02 5.03
N LEU A 24 -2.61 -23.08 4.75
CA LEU A 24 -3.68 -23.29 3.77
C LEU A 24 -3.29 -22.63 2.44
N PRO A 25 -3.37 -23.36 1.31
CA PRO A 25 -3.06 -22.77 0.02
C PRO A 25 -4.18 -21.79 -0.38
N LEU A 26 -3.82 -20.55 -0.69
CA LEU A 26 -4.74 -19.58 -1.30
C LEU A 26 -5.21 -20.03 -2.68
N ARG A 27 -4.40 -20.85 -3.32
CA ARG A 27 -4.63 -21.49 -4.60
C ARG A 27 -3.82 -22.79 -4.70
N GLN A 28 -4.31 -23.78 -5.45
CA GLN A 28 -3.58 -24.99 -5.79
C GLN A 28 -3.29 -25.04 -7.30
N GLY A 29 -2.06 -25.37 -7.70
CA GLY A 29 -1.69 -25.48 -9.10
C GLY A 29 -0.19 -25.59 -9.33
N ILE A 30 0.20 -25.70 -10.62
CA ILE A 30 1.59 -25.85 -11.06
C ILE A 30 2.24 -24.54 -11.53
N HIS A 31 1.52 -23.43 -11.40
CA HIS A 31 2.01 -22.12 -11.84
C HIS A 31 2.85 -21.46 -10.74
N ILE A 32 3.67 -20.49 -11.13
CA ILE A 32 4.55 -19.78 -10.21
C ILE A 32 3.81 -18.54 -9.72
N GLU A 33 3.58 -18.45 -8.41
CA GLU A 33 3.08 -17.27 -7.73
C GLU A 33 4.25 -16.40 -7.23
N TRP A 34 4.12 -15.10 -7.46
CA TRP A 34 5.11 -14.09 -7.09
C TRP A 34 4.46 -13.00 -6.24
N GLN A 35 5.27 -12.27 -5.45
CA GLN A 35 4.91 -10.99 -4.87
C GLN A 35 3.51 -10.99 -4.24
N ARG A 36 3.42 -11.40 -3.00
CA ARG A 36 2.16 -11.55 -2.27
C ARG A 36 1.99 -10.40 -1.30
N THR A 37 0.78 -9.90 -1.20
CA THR A 37 0.35 -8.92 -0.21
C THR A 37 -0.96 -9.38 0.43
N GLY A 38 -1.31 -8.84 1.58
CA GLY A 38 -2.57 -9.15 2.22
C GLY A 38 -2.91 -8.15 3.32
N ASP A 39 -4.20 -7.98 3.56
CA ASP A 39 -4.72 -7.10 4.59
C ASP A 39 -5.92 -7.74 5.30
N TYR A 40 -6.22 -7.27 6.50
CA TYR A 40 -7.36 -7.73 7.29
C TYR A 40 -8.66 -7.15 6.74
N GLY A 41 -9.58 -8.03 6.39
CA GLY A 41 -10.94 -7.68 6.01
C GLY A 41 -11.88 -7.57 7.21
N ASP A 42 -13.15 -7.41 6.90
CA ASP A 42 -14.23 -7.41 7.87
C ASP A 42 -14.51 -8.82 8.45
N ASN A 43 -15.10 -8.88 9.65
CA ASN A 43 -15.59 -10.12 10.27
C ASN A 43 -14.56 -11.26 10.38
N GLY A 44 -13.26 -10.93 10.56
CA GLY A 44 -12.18 -11.91 10.68
C GLY A 44 -11.78 -12.56 9.35
N THR A 45 -12.14 -11.95 8.23
CA THR A 45 -11.64 -12.34 6.91
C THR A 45 -10.26 -11.72 6.64
N MET A 46 -9.56 -12.24 5.64
CA MET A 46 -8.36 -11.65 5.08
C MET A 46 -8.47 -11.65 3.55
N ILE A 47 -7.93 -10.60 2.93
CA ILE A 47 -7.84 -10.51 1.47
C ILE A 47 -6.36 -10.52 1.09
N PHE A 48 -6.01 -11.33 0.10
CA PHE A 48 -4.67 -11.47 -0.43
C PHE A 48 -4.67 -11.16 -1.92
N ALA A 49 -3.59 -10.56 -2.41
CA ALA A 49 -3.32 -10.41 -3.83
C ALA A 49 -1.92 -10.94 -4.16
N TRP A 50 -1.76 -11.43 -5.38
CA TRP A 50 -0.49 -11.97 -5.89
C TRP A 50 -0.41 -11.86 -7.41
N SER A 51 0.80 -11.92 -7.96
CA SER A 51 1.02 -12.12 -9.40
C SER A 51 1.25 -13.60 -9.69
N ASP A 52 0.64 -14.15 -10.74
CA ASP A 52 0.92 -15.50 -11.20
C ASP A 52 0.92 -15.62 -12.73
N THR A 53 1.40 -16.75 -13.23
CA THR A 53 1.66 -16.97 -14.66
C THR A 53 0.68 -17.95 -15.30
N ARG A 54 -0.52 -18.14 -14.76
CA ARG A 54 -1.47 -19.18 -15.22
C ARG A 54 -1.93 -19.04 -16.69
N TYR A 55 -1.87 -17.84 -17.25
CA TYR A 55 -2.22 -17.57 -18.66
C TYR A 55 -1.03 -17.11 -19.51
N GLY A 56 0.21 -17.33 -19.03
CA GLY A 56 1.42 -17.12 -19.81
C GLY A 56 2.15 -15.79 -19.57
N GLY A 57 1.46 -14.75 -19.16
CA GLY A 57 2.00 -13.50 -18.60
C GLY A 57 2.03 -13.56 -17.07
N ARG A 58 2.56 -12.53 -16.43
CA ARG A 58 2.30 -12.30 -15.02
C ARG A 58 1.07 -11.41 -14.92
N ASP A 59 0.02 -11.92 -14.31
CA ASP A 59 -1.25 -11.26 -14.11
C ASP A 59 -1.53 -11.16 -12.60
N VAL A 60 -2.37 -10.22 -12.18
CA VAL A 60 -2.70 -10.04 -10.76
C VAL A 60 -4.03 -10.71 -10.41
N TYR A 61 -4.01 -11.45 -9.32
CA TYR A 61 -5.17 -12.16 -8.76
C TYR A 61 -5.39 -11.78 -7.30
N ALA A 62 -6.60 -12.00 -6.80
CA ALA A 62 -6.92 -11.86 -5.39
C ALA A 62 -7.79 -13.01 -4.88
N GLN A 63 -7.75 -13.24 -3.57
CA GLN A 63 -8.58 -14.19 -2.85
C GLN A 63 -8.96 -13.62 -1.49
N LYS A 64 -10.19 -13.80 -1.10
CA LYS A 64 -10.69 -13.56 0.25
C LYS A 64 -10.86 -14.91 0.97
N VAL A 65 -10.39 -14.97 2.20
CA VAL A 65 -10.55 -16.16 3.05
C VAL A 65 -11.26 -15.79 4.34
N ASP A 66 -12.04 -16.72 4.87
CA ASP A 66 -12.63 -16.57 6.20
C ASP A 66 -11.63 -16.94 7.31
N GLN A 67 -12.04 -16.78 8.55
CA GLN A 67 -11.22 -17.12 9.73
C GLN A 67 -10.82 -18.61 9.81
N ASN A 68 -11.49 -19.50 9.06
CA ASN A 68 -11.16 -20.92 8.99
C ASN A 68 -10.29 -21.25 7.78
N GLY A 69 -9.92 -20.24 6.97
CA GLY A 69 -9.13 -20.37 5.74
C GLY A 69 -9.94 -20.85 4.54
N ASN A 70 -11.26 -20.84 4.59
CA ASN A 70 -12.08 -21.16 3.43
C ASN A 70 -12.03 -20.02 2.42
N SER A 71 -11.76 -20.36 1.15
CA SER A 71 -11.81 -19.43 0.04
C SER A 71 -13.23 -18.93 -0.20
N LEU A 72 -13.40 -17.60 -0.26
CA LEU A 72 -14.72 -16.96 -0.45
C LEU A 72 -14.94 -16.49 -1.89
N TRP A 73 -13.87 -16.26 -2.67
CA TRP A 73 -13.94 -15.81 -4.06
C TRP A 73 -13.57 -16.93 -5.06
N GLY A 74 -14.08 -18.17 -4.80
CA GLY A 74 -13.78 -19.35 -5.60
C GLY A 74 -12.47 -20.03 -5.24
N SER A 75 -12.21 -21.22 -5.76
CA SER A 75 -11.04 -22.04 -5.39
C SER A 75 -9.71 -21.52 -5.98
N GLU A 76 -9.77 -20.74 -7.06
CA GLU A 76 -8.61 -20.25 -7.80
C GLU A 76 -8.32 -18.77 -7.59
N GLY A 77 -9.09 -18.10 -6.74
CA GLY A 77 -9.13 -16.65 -6.64
C GLY A 77 -9.79 -16.01 -7.86
N VAL A 78 -9.83 -14.69 -7.87
CA VAL A 78 -10.41 -13.89 -8.95
C VAL A 78 -9.34 -13.05 -9.63
N PRO A 79 -9.39 -12.87 -10.96
CA PRO A 79 -8.48 -11.97 -11.64
C PRO A 79 -8.79 -10.52 -11.24
N ILE A 80 -7.76 -9.76 -10.89
CA ILE A 80 -7.79 -8.31 -10.74
C ILE A 80 -7.51 -7.67 -12.11
N VAL A 81 -6.53 -8.20 -12.82
CA VAL A 81 -6.20 -7.84 -14.20
C VAL A 81 -5.57 -9.03 -14.91
N ILE A 82 -5.93 -9.22 -16.18
CA ILE A 82 -5.27 -10.12 -17.13
C ILE A 82 -4.99 -9.29 -18.37
N GLY A 83 -3.73 -9.13 -18.75
CA GLY A 83 -3.36 -8.23 -19.83
C GLY A 83 -2.07 -8.58 -20.56
N PRO A 84 -1.73 -7.84 -21.62
CA PRO A 84 -0.43 -7.96 -22.25
C PRO A 84 0.69 -7.51 -21.31
N GLY A 85 1.92 -7.94 -21.57
CA GLY A 85 3.08 -7.62 -20.73
C GLY A 85 3.10 -8.41 -19.44
N ARG A 86 3.52 -7.75 -18.38
CA ARG A 86 3.52 -8.31 -17.03
C ARG A 86 2.94 -7.30 -16.04
N GLN A 87 2.20 -7.77 -15.07
CA GLN A 87 1.64 -7.03 -13.95
C GLN A 87 2.27 -7.56 -12.66
N GLU A 88 2.99 -6.69 -11.97
CA GLU A 88 3.88 -7.08 -10.86
C GLU A 88 3.68 -6.20 -9.62
N ASP A 89 4.25 -6.65 -8.50
CA ASP A 89 4.30 -5.94 -7.24
C ASP A 89 2.92 -5.46 -6.73
N PRO A 90 1.89 -6.33 -6.67
CA PRO A 90 0.59 -5.93 -6.17
C PRO A 90 0.68 -5.48 -4.70
N ILE A 91 0.01 -4.38 -4.39
CA ILE A 91 -0.21 -3.90 -3.02
C ILE A 91 -1.72 -3.82 -2.83
N LEU A 92 -2.19 -4.20 -1.64
CA LEU A 92 -3.61 -4.27 -1.34
C LEU A 92 -3.88 -3.60 0.00
N VAL A 93 -4.98 -2.83 0.06
CA VAL A 93 -5.63 -2.40 1.32
C VAL A 93 -7.12 -2.64 1.22
N THR A 94 -7.74 -3.03 2.32
CA THR A 94 -9.19 -3.26 2.41
C THR A 94 -9.96 -1.94 2.44
N ASP A 95 -11.17 -1.95 1.84
CA ASP A 95 -12.06 -0.78 1.77
C ASP A 95 -12.96 -0.60 3.01
N GLY A 96 -12.81 -1.49 4.01
CA GLY A 96 -13.65 -1.48 5.21
C GLY A 96 -15.09 -1.97 5.00
N ASN A 97 -15.46 -2.37 3.78
CA ASN A 97 -16.79 -2.88 3.41
C ASN A 97 -16.74 -4.30 2.85
N GLY A 98 -15.62 -4.98 3.09
CA GLY A 98 -15.39 -6.37 2.68
C GLY A 98 -14.79 -6.53 1.29
N GLY A 99 -14.50 -5.46 0.59
CA GLY A 99 -13.73 -5.38 -0.63
C GLY A 99 -12.32 -4.85 -0.40
N ALA A 100 -11.61 -4.51 -1.48
CA ALA A 100 -10.25 -3.99 -1.43
C ALA A 100 -9.88 -3.14 -2.65
N PHE A 101 -8.94 -2.23 -2.46
CA PHE A 101 -8.17 -1.61 -3.53
C PHE A 101 -6.90 -2.43 -3.75
N VAL A 102 -6.55 -2.65 -5.00
CA VAL A 102 -5.31 -3.32 -5.42
C VAL A 102 -4.61 -2.41 -6.41
N ILE A 103 -3.36 -2.08 -6.17
CA ILE A 103 -2.48 -1.39 -7.12
C ILE A 103 -1.39 -2.34 -7.59
N TRP A 104 -0.84 -2.10 -8.76
CA TRP A 104 0.29 -2.88 -9.31
C TRP A 104 1.14 -2.04 -10.25
N VAL A 105 2.33 -2.54 -10.57
CA VAL A 105 3.17 -2.00 -11.64
C VAL A 105 2.85 -2.77 -12.91
N ASP A 106 2.45 -2.06 -13.95
CA ASP A 106 2.01 -2.60 -15.23
C ASP A 106 3.01 -2.29 -16.34
N TYR A 107 3.46 -3.30 -17.03
CA TYR A 107 4.45 -3.21 -18.11
C TYR A 107 3.84 -3.47 -19.49
N ARG A 108 2.53 -3.22 -19.67
CA ARG A 108 1.83 -3.49 -20.94
C ARG A 108 2.32 -2.61 -22.09
N ASP A 109 2.66 -1.38 -21.81
CA ASP A 109 3.05 -0.37 -22.81
C ASP A 109 4.57 -0.22 -22.90
N GLU A 110 5.30 -0.28 -21.80
CA GLU A 110 6.76 -0.16 -21.74
C GLU A 110 7.39 -1.32 -20.94
N PRO A 111 8.17 -2.21 -21.60
CA PRO A 111 8.72 -3.40 -20.92
C PRO A 111 9.70 -3.10 -19.77
N ASP A 112 10.36 -1.96 -19.78
CA ASP A 112 11.40 -1.58 -18.82
C ASP A 112 10.94 -0.50 -17.83
N ASN A 113 9.90 0.27 -18.19
CA ASN A 113 9.31 1.32 -17.37
C ASN A 113 7.84 0.96 -17.12
N GLY A 114 7.54 0.54 -15.90
CA GLY A 114 6.16 0.20 -15.55
C GLY A 114 5.38 1.44 -15.09
N ASP A 115 4.12 1.46 -15.46
CA ASP A 115 3.12 2.43 -15.02
C ASP A 115 2.39 1.90 -13.78
N ILE A 116 1.72 2.78 -13.02
CA ILE A 116 0.96 2.34 -11.86
C ILE A 116 -0.52 2.33 -12.19
N TYR A 117 -1.12 1.17 -12.01
CA TYR A 117 -2.54 0.93 -12.20
C TYR A 117 -3.21 0.52 -10.89
N ALA A 118 -4.52 0.65 -10.87
CA ALA A 118 -5.37 0.26 -9.74
C ALA A 118 -6.64 -0.44 -10.18
N GLN A 119 -7.22 -1.23 -9.27
CA GLN A 119 -8.55 -1.81 -9.38
C GLN A 119 -9.21 -1.81 -8.01
N HIS A 120 -10.52 -1.72 -7.99
CA HIS A 120 -11.35 -1.99 -6.82
C HIS A 120 -12.12 -3.29 -7.02
N ILE A 121 -12.06 -4.17 -6.02
CA ILE A 121 -12.81 -5.39 -5.95
C ILE A 121 -13.77 -5.32 -4.76
N ASN A 122 -15.05 -5.60 -4.99
CA ASN A 122 -16.07 -5.54 -3.95
C ASN A 122 -16.10 -6.79 -3.06
N SER A 123 -16.95 -6.79 -2.04
CA SER A 123 -17.10 -7.89 -1.08
C SER A 123 -17.44 -9.25 -1.71
N ASP A 124 -18.07 -9.26 -2.88
CA ASP A 124 -18.48 -10.47 -3.60
C ASP A 124 -17.39 -11.01 -4.55
N GLY A 125 -16.24 -10.35 -4.61
CA GLY A 125 -15.15 -10.73 -5.50
C GLY A 125 -15.36 -10.29 -6.94
N VAL A 126 -16.11 -9.21 -7.16
CA VAL A 126 -16.36 -8.64 -8.48
C VAL A 126 -15.60 -7.32 -8.60
N ILE A 127 -14.81 -7.19 -9.69
CA ILE A 127 -14.12 -5.94 -10.00
C ILE A 127 -15.13 -4.84 -10.29
N SER A 128 -14.85 -3.63 -9.81
CA SER A 128 -15.81 -2.50 -9.83
C SER A 128 -15.52 -1.47 -10.89
N TRP A 129 -14.27 -1.38 -11.36
CA TRP A 129 -13.81 -0.42 -12.36
C TRP A 129 -13.60 -1.08 -13.72
N ASP A 130 -12.96 -0.38 -14.65
CA ASP A 130 -12.63 -0.96 -15.96
C ASP A 130 -11.88 -2.28 -15.82
N ILE A 131 -12.18 -3.24 -16.70
CA ILE A 131 -11.59 -4.59 -16.65
C ILE A 131 -10.07 -4.60 -16.81
N GLU A 132 -9.52 -3.60 -17.48
CA GLU A 132 -8.07 -3.43 -17.66
C GLU A 132 -7.40 -2.70 -16.48
N GLY A 133 -8.19 -2.27 -15.51
CA GLY A 133 -7.77 -1.42 -14.40
C GLY A 133 -7.70 0.06 -14.79
N VAL A 134 -7.56 0.91 -13.80
CA VAL A 134 -7.47 2.36 -13.95
C VAL A 134 -6.02 2.79 -13.85
N VAL A 135 -5.56 3.57 -14.83
CA VAL A 135 -4.21 4.15 -14.79
C VAL A 135 -4.15 5.26 -13.75
N LEU A 136 -3.22 5.14 -12.79
CA LEU A 136 -2.93 6.20 -11.82
C LEU A 136 -1.85 7.15 -12.33
N THR A 137 -0.86 6.61 -13.03
CA THR A 137 0.15 7.38 -13.75
C THR A 137 0.67 6.59 -14.94
N ASN A 138 0.82 7.27 -16.07
CA ASN A 138 1.46 6.76 -17.28
C ASN A 138 2.35 7.86 -17.92
N VAL A 139 2.94 8.67 -17.09
CA VAL A 139 3.91 9.68 -17.53
C VAL A 139 5.14 8.96 -18.07
N VAL A 140 5.64 9.39 -19.23
CA VAL A 140 6.81 8.78 -19.88
C VAL A 140 8.01 8.74 -18.91
N GLY A 141 8.54 7.55 -18.68
CA GLY A 141 9.62 7.30 -17.73
C GLY A 141 9.21 6.31 -16.66
N LYS A 142 10.09 6.07 -15.70
CA LYS A 142 9.88 5.06 -14.69
C LYS A 142 9.10 5.62 -13.50
N GLN A 143 8.01 4.96 -13.13
CA GLN A 143 7.35 5.10 -11.85
C GLN A 143 7.68 3.89 -10.98
N ALA A 144 8.06 4.14 -9.74
CA ALA A 144 8.65 3.11 -8.89
C ALA A 144 8.16 3.19 -7.44
N SER A 145 8.35 2.09 -6.72
CA SER A 145 8.11 2.00 -5.28
C SER A 145 6.72 2.48 -4.85
N PRO A 146 5.64 2.01 -5.50
CA PRO A 146 4.30 2.35 -5.05
C PRO A 146 4.11 1.90 -3.60
N ASN A 147 3.33 2.68 -2.85
CA ASN A 147 2.90 2.34 -1.51
C ASN A 147 1.47 2.82 -1.29
N MET A 148 0.74 2.20 -0.39
CA MET A 148 -0.68 2.48 -0.19
C MET A 148 -1.07 2.29 1.28
N CYS A 149 -1.99 3.13 1.76
CA CYS A 149 -2.67 2.93 3.03
C CYS A 149 -4.16 3.28 2.92
N SER A 150 -4.98 2.71 3.81
CA SER A 150 -6.40 3.11 3.95
C SER A 150 -6.51 4.57 4.35
N ASP A 151 -7.60 5.24 3.94
CA ASP A 151 -7.96 6.58 4.43
C ASP A 151 -8.79 6.56 5.72
N GLY A 152 -9.16 5.37 6.20
CA GLY A 152 -10.03 5.16 7.36
C GLY A 152 -11.51 5.51 7.12
N GLN A 153 -11.93 5.75 5.86
CA GLN A 153 -13.29 6.11 5.45
C GLN A 153 -13.82 5.28 4.27
N GLY A 154 -13.07 4.26 3.84
CA GLY A 154 -13.42 3.39 2.72
C GLY A 154 -12.75 3.75 1.40
N GLY A 155 -11.77 4.64 1.43
CA GLY A 155 -10.86 4.97 0.34
C GLY A 155 -9.42 4.58 0.68
N ALA A 156 -8.46 4.94 -0.20
CA ALA A 156 -7.06 4.68 -0.01
C ALA A 156 -6.18 5.80 -0.58
N PHE A 157 -5.08 6.11 0.13
CA PHE A 157 -4.00 6.93 -0.39
C PHE A 157 -2.98 6.05 -1.08
N VAL A 158 -2.55 6.45 -2.28
CA VAL A 158 -1.47 5.81 -3.04
C VAL A 158 -0.37 6.83 -3.26
N ILE A 159 0.87 6.42 -3.08
CA ILE A 159 2.06 7.23 -3.38
C ILE A 159 3.03 6.43 -4.24
N TRP A 160 3.87 7.12 -5.02
CA TRP A 160 4.95 6.51 -5.81
C TRP A 160 6.07 7.51 -6.05
N ASN A 161 7.24 7.00 -6.42
CA ASN A 161 8.35 7.83 -6.93
C ASN A 161 8.28 7.92 -8.45
N ASP A 162 8.22 9.14 -8.96
CA ASP A 162 8.31 9.43 -10.39
C ASP A 162 9.75 9.84 -10.73
N LEU A 163 10.43 8.99 -11.49
CA LEU A 163 11.80 9.19 -11.95
C LEU A 163 11.88 9.85 -13.33
N SER A 164 10.76 10.28 -13.90
CA SER A 164 10.70 10.95 -15.21
C SER A 164 11.16 12.40 -15.15
N VAL A 165 10.93 13.06 -14.02
CA VAL A 165 11.22 14.50 -13.83
C VAL A 165 12.60 14.76 -13.23
N SER A 166 13.16 13.79 -12.50
CA SER A 166 14.49 13.87 -11.86
C SER A 166 15.05 12.46 -11.67
N THR A 167 16.36 12.31 -11.76
CA THR A 167 17.05 11.03 -11.43
C THR A 167 16.95 10.69 -9.94
N LEU A 168 16.70 11.67 -9.09
CA LEU A 168 16.45 11.50 -7.66
C LEU A 168 15.00 11.12 -7.37
N GLY A 169 14.10 11.38 -8.33
CA GLY A 169 12.67 11.13 -8.22
C GLY A 169 11.93 12.20 -7.42
N HIS A 170 10.67 12.39 -7.74
CA HIS A 170 9.72 13.14 -6.91
C HIS A 170 8.63 12.20 -6.41
N THR A 171 8.13 12.41 -5.21
CA THR A 171 7.01 11.62 -4.71
C THR A 171 5.70 12.25 -5.14
N TYR A 172 4.91 11.48 -5.86
CA TYR A 172 3.55 11.81 -6.26
C TYR A 172 2.56 10.94 -5.50
N GLY A 173 1.30 11.34 -5.51
CA GLY A 173 0.23 10.55 -4.93
C GLY A 173 -1.13 10.82 -5.53
N THR A 174 -2.06 9.97 -5.17
CA THR A 174 -3.48 10.06 -5.51
C THR A 174 -4.32 9.52 -4.36
N HIS A 175 -5.62 9.79 -4.41
CA HIS A 175 -6.60 9.22 -3.49
C HIS A 175 -7.62 8.43 -4.29
N LEU A 176 -7.84 7.19 -3.88
CA LEU A 176 -8.79 6.25 -4.46
C LEU A 176 -10.09 6.28 -3.66
N THR A 177 -11.20 6.19 -4.37
CA THR A 177 -12.53 5.94 -3.80
C THR A 177 -13.16 4.75 -4.53
N THR A 178 -14.23 4.17 -4.00
CA THR A 178 -14.95 3.09 -4.69
C THR A 178 -15.58 3.53 -6.01
N ASN A 179 -15.73 4.85 -6.24
CA ASN A 179 -16.16 5.43 -7.50
C ASN A 179 -14.94 5.89 -8.30
N GLU A 180 -14.65 5.21 -9.41
CA GLU A 180 -13.53 5.50 -10.31
C GLU A 180 -13.44 6.98 -10.72
N SER A 181 -14.59 7.64 -10.98
CA SER A 181 -14.62 9.04 -11.44
C SER A 181 -14.15 10.06 -10.39
N ASP A 182 -14.02 9.66 -9.13
CA ASP A 182 -13.62 10.52 -8.03
C ASP A 182 -12.13 10.34 -7.63
N ILE A 183 -11.36 9.57 -8.44
CA ILE A 183 -9.92 9.39 -8.25
C ILE A 183 -9.20 10.73 -8.50
N VAL A 184 -8.40 11.16 -7.53
CA VAL A 184 -7.71 12.46 -7.58
C VAL A 184 -6.56 12.42 -8.60
N ALA A 185 -6.55 13.38 -9.54
CA ALA A 185 -5.50 13.55 -10.55
C ALA A 185 -5.12 12.25 -11.30
N GLN A 186 -6.13 11.46 -11.69
CA GLN A 186 -5.97 10.23 -12.46
C GLN A 186 -5.07 10.46 -13.70
N GLY A 187 -4.11 9.56 -13.91
CA GLY A 187 -3.17 9.59 -15.02
C GLY A 187 -1.89 10.42 -14.79
N THR A 188 -1.84 11.25 -13.74
CA THR A 188 -0.67 12.10 -13.48
C THR A 188 -0.22 12.13 -12.01
N GLY A 189 -1.15 11.96 -11.07
CA GLY A 189 -0.92 12.18 -9.65
C GLY A 189 -0.73 13.66 -9.27
N VAL A 190 -0.66 13.90 -7.97
CA VAL A 190 -0.39 15.20 -7.35
C VAL A 190 1.02 15.16 -6.76
N PRO A 191 1.90 16.15 -7.00
CA PRO A 191 3.21 16.19 -6.37
C PRO A 191 3.07 16.40 -4.85
N LEU A 192 3.74 15.55 -4.07
CA LEU A 192 3.74 15.56 -2.61
C LEU A 192 5.10 15.93 -2.03
N ILE A 193 6.19 15.49 -2.69
CA ILE A 193 7.56 15.86 -2.39
C ILE A 193 8.24 16.15 -3.73
N ALA A 194 8.65 17.38 -3.95
CA ALA A 194 9.14 17.86 -5.24
C ALA A 194 10.44 18.70 -5.13
N ASN A 195 11.15 18.58 -4.00
CA ASN A 195 12.46 19.18 -3.84
C ASN A 195 13.57 18.31 -4.47
N ASP A 196 14.72 18.90 -4.73
CA ASP A 196 15.88 18.27 -5.40
C ASP A 196 16.75 17.44 -4.43
N SER A 197 16.14 16.59 -3.60
CA SER A 197 16.85 15.64 -2.73
C SER A 197 16.41 14.20 -2.99
N ASP A 198 17.23 13.23 -2.60
CA ASP A 198 16.82 11.81 -2.67
C ASP A 198 15.84 11.51 -1.53
N HIS A 199 14.67 10.98 -1.89
CA HIS A 199 13.63 10.57 -0.97
C HIS A 199 13.53 9.06 -0.95
N SER A 200 14.21 8.41 -0.02
CA SER A 200 14.24 6.96 0.04
C SER A 200 13.35 6.39 1.14
N GLY A 201 12.75 5.25 0.83
CA GLY A 201 11.98 4.49 1.81
C GLY A 201 10.71 5.17 2.31
N VAL A 202 10.03 5.94 1.46
CA VAL A 202 8.77 6.63 1.84
C VAL A 202 7.76 5.63 2.39
N SER A 203 7.34 5.84 3.63
CA SER A 203 6.31 5.08 4.32
C SER A 203 5.10 5.97 4.52
N ILE A 204 3.90 5.45 4.25
CA ILE A 204 2.63 6.17 4.42
C ILE A 204 1.70 5.38 5.32
N GLU A 205 0.94 6.08 6.15
CA GLU A 205 -0.07 5.47 7.03
C GLU A 205 -1.19 6.48 7.32
N VAL A 206 -2.39 5.97 7.57
CA VAL A 206 -3.52 6.80 7.99
C VAL A 206 -3.16 7.57 9.27
N ALA A 207 -3.48 8.86 9.30
CA ALA A 207 -3.23 9.71 10.48
C ALA A 207 -4.53 10.03 11.23
N ALA A 208 -5.59 10.26 10.49
CA ALA A 208 -6.96 10.41 10.95
C ALA A 208 -7.88 10.14 9.77
N PRO A 209 -9.18 9.86 9.98
CA PRO A 209 -10.10 9.67 8.88
C PRO A 209 -9.98 10.78 7.82
N GLY A 210 -9.69 10.39 6.56
CA GLY A 210 -9.48 11.31 5.45
C GLY A 210 -8.13 12.03 5.43
N SER A 211 -7.11 11.56 6.16
CA SER A 211 -5.75 12.09 6.05
C SER A 211 -4.68 11.04 6.33
N ALA A 212 -3.52 11.18 5.69
CA ALA A 212 -2.38 10.31 5.89
C ALA A 212 -1.12 11.09 6.28
N VAL A 213 -0.18 10.43 6.95
CA VAL A 213 1.16 10.92 7.23
C VAL A 213 2.17 10.08 6.47
N MET A 214 3.13 10.75 5.85
CA MET A 214 4.28 10.15 5.19
C MET A 214 5.55 10.45 5.99
N VAL A 215 6.48 9.50 6.00
CA VAL A 215 7.84 9.69 6.55
C VAL A 215 8.86 9.08 5.58
N TRP A 216 10.03 9.68 5.49
CA TRP A 216 11.09 9.21 4.60
C TRP A 216 12.47 9.59 5.11
N THR A 217 13.48 8.96 4.54
CA THR A 217 14.88 9.36 4.67
C THR A 217 15.19 10.38 3.56
N ASP A 218 15.82 11.49 3.91
CA ASP A 218 16.10 12.61 3.02
C ASP A 218 17.58 12.99 3.10
N ASP A 219 18.19 13.26 1.96
CA ASP A 219 19.61 13.56 1.85
C ASP A 219 19.94 15.05 1.63
N ARG A 220 18.95 15.95 1.74
CA ARG A 220 19.14 17.40 1.46
C ARG A 220 20.26 18.08 2.25
N ASN A 221 20.70 17.48 3.35
CA ASN A 221 21.77 17.99 4.22
C ASN A 221 23.09 17.20 4.05
N LEU A 222 23.29 16.49 2.93
CA LEU A 222 24.48 15.66 2.67
C LEU A 222 25.83 16.39 2.74
N ASP A 223 25.87 17.70 2.68
CA ASP A 223 27.12 18.48 2.88
C ASP A 223 27.80 18.14 4.22
N ASN A 224 27.04 17.60 5.18
CA ASN A 224 27.52 17.11 6.48
C ASN A 224 27.57 15.58 6.57
N SER A 225 27.33 14.85 5.47
CA SER A 225 27.19 13.38 5.43
C SER A 225 26.04 12.85 6.31
N ASP A 226 25.01 13.65 6.51
CA ASP A 226 23.87 13.33 7.35
C ASP A 226 22.66 12.97 6.48
N LEU A 227 21.99 11.89 6.85
CA LEU A 227 20.65 11.54 6.37
C LEU A 227 19.67 11.85 7.49
N ASP A 228 18.60 12.53 7.16
CA ASP A 228 17.60 13.01 8.12
C ASP A 228 16.24 12.35 7.88
N ILE A 229 15.36 12.40 8.87
CA ILE A 229 13.98 11.96 8.72
C ILE A 229 13.07 13.16 8.56
N TYR A 230 12.32 13.15 7.48
CA TYR A 230 11.29 14.13 7.16
C TYR A 230 9.90 13.52 7.17
N THR A 231 8.91 14.38 7.30
CA THR A 231 7.51 13.98 7.36
C THR A 231 6.60 15.00 6.69
N GLN A 232 5.48 14.52 6.16
CA GLN A 232 4.41 15.33 5.55
C GLN A 232 3.06 14.72 5.88
N ARG A 233 2.04 15.55 5.98
CA ARG A 233 0.65 15.12 6.09
C ARG A 233 -0.13 15.56 4.85
N ILE A 234 -1.03 14.71 4.39
CA ILE A 234 -1.89 14.96 3.23
C ILE A 234 -3.36 14.76 3.58
N ASP A 235 -4.25 15.44 2.84
CA ASP A 235 -5.70 15.25 2.87
C ASP A 235 -6.19 14.39 1.69
N VAL A 236 -7.50 14.10 1.63
CA VAL A 236 -8.13 13.30 0.55
C VAL A 236 -8.00 13.91 -0.85
N ASN A 237 -7.66 15.18 -0.98
CA ASN A 237 -7.36 15.81 -2.26
C ASN A 237 -5.87 15.78 -2.58
N CYS A 238 -5.08 15.07 -1.79
CA CYS A 238 -3.61 15.06 -1.84
C CYS A 238 -2.98 16.44 -1.63
N ASN A 239 -3.65 17.38 -0.96
CA ASN A 239 -3.02 18.62 -0.55
C ASN A 239 -2.06 18.35 0.60
N THR A 240 -0.86 18.89 0.50
CA THR A 240 0.12 18.86 1.59
C THR A 240 -0.26 19.85 2.68
N LEU A 241 -0.20 19.43 3.95
CA LEU A 241 -0.76 20.19 5.07
C LEU A 241 0.31 20.84 5.96
N TRP A 242 1.56 20.38 5.93
CA TRP A 242 2.63 20.88 6.80
C TRP A 242 3.67 21.74 6.08
N SER A 243 3.88 21.53 4.80
CA SER A 243 4.77 22.34 3.95
C SER A 243 4.33 22.24 2.49
N SER A 244 4.85 23.11 1.62
CA SER A 244 4.66 22.93 0.16
C SER A 244 5.40 21.69 -0.35
N PRO A 245 5.03 21.13 -1.51
CA PRO A 245 5.79 20.03 -2.13
C PRO A 245 7.25 20.39 -2.40
N GLU A 246 7.52 21.64 -2.78
CA GLU A 246 8.87 22.14 -3.08
C GLU A 246 9.73 22.29 -1.81
N ASP A 247 9.10 22.56 -0.66
CA ASP A 247 9.80 22.55 0.63
C ASP A 247 10.10 21.12 1.09
N GLY A 248 9.40 20.12 0.53
CA GLY A 248 9.65 18.71 0.77
C GLY A 248 9.48 18.29 2.22
N GLY A 249 8.37 18.65 2.86
CA GLY A 249 8.05 18.23 4.23
C GLY A 249 8.76 19.03 5.33
N ILE A 250 8.54 18.63 6.58
CA ILE A 250 9.18 19.18 7.77
C ILE A 250 10.13 18.16 8.40
N PRO A 251 11.26 18.58 9.00
CA PRO A 251 12.18 17.67 9.65
C PRO A 251 11.53 17.07 10.91
N LEU A 252 11.55 15.75 11.02
CA LEU A 252 11.17 15.02 12.23
C LEU A 252 12.39 14.74 13.10
N CYS A 253 13.51 14.39 12.49
CA CYS A 253 14.82 14.26 13.13
C CYS A 253 15.90 14.76 12.17
N ASN A 254 16.67 15.73 12.60
CA ASN A 254 17.81 16.33 11.89
C ASN A 254 19.04 16.45 12.81
N SER A 255 19.24 15.47 13.67
CA SER A 255 20.42 15.39 14.54
C SER A 255 21.63 14.94 13.74
N GLY A 256 22.85 15.39 14.11
CA GLY A 256 24.07 14.95 13.43
C GLY A 256 24.21 13.43 13.40
N GLY A 257 24.57 12.89 12.23
CA GLY A 257 24.68 11.47 11.94
C GLY A 257 23.58 10.97 11.03
N ILE A 258 23.59 9.68 10.74
CA ILE A 258 22.68 9.04 9.79
C ILE A 258 21.40 8.58 10.50
N GLN A 259 20.25 9.11 10.09
CA GLN A 259 18.92 8.62 10.44
C GLN A 259 18.26 8.08 9.17
N GLN A 260 17.81 6.82 9.18
CA GLN A 260 17.26 6.19 7.98
C GLN A 260 16.27 5.07 8.33
N TYR A 261 15.55 4.57 7.29
CA TYR A 261 14.58 3.49 7.38
C TYR A 261 13.36 3.82 8.23
N ALA A 262 12.94 5.08 8.23
CA ALA A 262 11.76 5.50 8.97
C ALA A 262 10.51 4.73 8.53
N LYS A 263 9.71 4.35 9.51
CA LYS A 263 8.39 3.75 9.33
C LYS A 263 7.39 4.47 10.22
N VAL A 264 6.22 4.74 9.66
CA VAL A 264 5.09 5.29 10.40
C VAL A 264 4.04 4.22 10.62
N THR A 265 3.37 4.28 11.76
CA THR A 265 2.20 3.47 12.05
C THR A 265 1.15 4.30 12.78
N TYR A 266 -0.12 3.97 12.53
CA TYR A 266 -1.25 4.58 13.22
C TYR A 266 -1.23 4.25 14.71
N TYR A 267 -1.51 5.26 15.53
CA TYR A 267 -1.71 5.09 16.96
C TYR A 267 -3.10 5.56 17.41
N SER A 268 -3.50 6.75 16.96
CA SER A 268 -4.83 7.32 17.22
C SER A 268 -5.14 8.44 16.21
N ASN A 269 -6.38 8.91 16.16
CA ASN A 269 -6.78 10.03 15.28
C ASN A 269 -6.00 11.34 15.49
N THR A 270 -5.17 11.41 16.53
CA THR A 270 -4.38 12.62 16.88
C THR A 270 -2.89 12.35 16.96
N ALA A 271 -2.45 11.11 16.76
CA ALA A 271 -1.04 10.74 16.89
C ALA A 271 -0.69 9.54 16.00
N SER A 272 0.47 9.61 15.38
CA SER A 272 1.15 8.48 14.72
C SER A 272 2.47 8.20 15.42
N VAL A 273 2.92 6.97 15.40
CA VAL A 273 4.25 6.57 15.92
C VAL A 273 5.19 6.42 14.73
N VAL A 274 6.35 7.05 14.82
CA VAL A 274 7.42 6.90 13.83
C VAL A 274 8.61 6.26 14.53
N VAL A 275 9.22 5.30 13.85
CA VAL A 275 10.45 4.61 14.28
C VAL A 275 11.48 4.68 13.16
N TRP A 276 12.76 4.80 13.52
CA TRP A 276 13.90 4.85 12.59
C TRP A 276 15.18 4.31 13.22
#